data_e0f1d1f3165639dbb3354fb0901db4ee
#
_entry.id   e0f1d1f3165639dbb3354fb0901db4ee
#
_cell.length_a   1.000
_cell.length_b   1.000
_cell.length_c   1.000
_cell.angle_alpha   90.00
_cell.angle_beta   90.00
_cell.angle_gamma   90.00
#
_symmetry.space_group_name_H-M   'P 1'
#
loop_
_entity.id
_entity.type
_entity.pdbx_description
1 polymer ?
#
loop_
_entity_poly.entity_id
_entity_poly.type
_entity_poly.pdbx_seq_one_letter_code
_entity_poly.pdbx_strand_id
1 'polypeptide(L)'
;LAGGEVQHTSVPAWQLLGGKVHQSLPLAWTLASGDVERDLQEAHLRLTQKRHRIFKMKIGARAPQDDVAHVSQIARGLQGKATLTVDVNQAWDGNTARRHLPQLVEAGVTLIEQPVAQWNVEALKHLTATLDGALIMADETVCTPQDAMMLAREKASHVFSLKVAKHGGLIRTRKVAAVAE
;
A
#
# COMPACT_ATOMS: atom_id res chain seq x y z
N LEU A 1 -8.00 -14.35 -21.63
CA LEU A 1 -8.29 -15.78 -21.85
C LEU A 1 -8.48 -16.54 -20.52
N ALA A 2 -7.80 -16.16 -19.44
CA ALA A 2 -7.97 -16.84 -18.14
C ALA A 2 -9.27 -16.48 -17.40
N GLY A 3 -9.90 -15.36 -17.69
CA GLY A 3 -11.20 -14.98 -17.14
C GLY A 3 -12.37 -15.80 -17.70
N GLY A 4 -12.21 -16.38 -18.90
CA GLY A 4 -13.24 -17.20 -19.54
C GLY A 4 -13.42 -18.56 -18.86
N GLU A 5 -12.35 -19.21 -18.42
CA GLU A 5 -12.42 -20.53 -17.78
C GLU A 5 -13.11 -20.47 -16.40
N VAL A 6 -12.91 -19.41 -15.65
CA VAL A 6 -13.56 -19.21 -14.35
C VAL A 6 -15.08 -19.04 -14.49
N GLN A 7 -15.55 -18.47 -15.59
CA GLN A 7 -16.97 -18.24 -15.86
C GLN A 7 -17.74 -19.51 -16.27
N HIS A 8 -17.05 -20.54 -16.76
CA HIS A 8 -17.65 -21.79 -17.22
C HIS A 8 -17.65 -22.93 -16.17
N THR A 9 -16.95 -22.75 -15.07
CA THR A 9 -16.92 -23.72 -13.99
C THR A 9 -17.77 -23.21 -12.82
N SER A 10 -18.70 -24.02 -12.34
CA SER A 10 -19.52 -23.69 -11.15
C SER A 10 -18.74 -23.79 -9.83
N VAL A 11 -17.42 -23.52 -9.87
CA VAL A 11 -16.53 -23.55 -8.70
C VAL A 11 -16.01 -22.15 -8.38
N PRO A 12 -15.82 -21.81 -7.09
CA PRO A 12 -15.26 -20.53 -6.69
C PRO A 12 -13.83 -20.32 -7.26
N ALA A 13 -13.51 -19.08 -7.67
CA ALA A 13 -12.23 -18.74 -8.28
C ALA A 13 -11.01 -19.15 -7.42
N TRP A 14 -11.11 -19.11 -6.09
CA TRP A 14 -10.03 -19.50 -5.20
C TRP A 14 -9.69 -21.01 -5.29
N GLN A 15 -10.63 -21.88 -5.66
CA GLN A 15 -10.35 -23.30 -5.89
C GLN A 15 -9.45 -23.49 -7.12
N LEU A 16 -9.70 -22.71 -8.19
CA LEU A 16 -8.87 -22.73 -9.41
C LEU A 16 -7.48 -22.12 -9.20
N LEU A 17 -7.33 -21.28 -8.16
CA LEU A 17 -6.07 -20.62 -7.82
C LEU A 17 -5.20 -21.38 -6.80
N GLY A 18 -5.61 -22.59 -6.41
CA GLY A 18 -4.82 -23.45 -5.52
C GLY A 18 -5.37 -23.59 -4.10
N GLY A 19 -6.53 -23.03 -3.82
CA GLY A 19 -7.21 -23.20 -2.54
C GLY A 19 -7.29 -21.92 -1.71
N LYS A 20 -7.92 -22.03 -0.55
CA LYS A 20 -8.14 -20.93 0.38
C LYS A 20 -7.18 -21.04 1.56
N VAL A 21 -6.28 -20.09 1.69
CA VAL A 21 -5.28 -20.04 2.78
C VAL A 21 -5.86 -19.38 4.03
N HIS A 22 -6.60 -18.27 3.87
CA HIS A 22 -7.17 -17.51 4.97
C HIS A 22 -8.71 -17.53 4.95
N GLN A 23 -9.34 -17.64 6.12
CA GLN A 23 -10.79 -17.53 6.26
C GLN A 23 -11.27 -16.08 6.17
N SER A 24 -10.46 -15.13 6.67
CA SER A 24 -10.73 -13.70 6.64
C SER A 24 -9.41 -12.92 6.50
N LEU A 25 -9.50 -11.75 5.94
CA LEU A 25 -8.38 -10.81 5.83
C LEU A 25 -8.80 -9.47 6.44
N PRO A 26 -7.88 -8.77 7.15
CA PRO A 26 -8.15 -7.42 7.60
C PRO A 26 -8.28 -6.49 6.40
N LEU A 27 -9.22 -5.54 6.48
CA LEU A 27 -9.44 -4.54 5.44
C LEU A 27 -8.97 -3.17 5.93
N ALA A 28 -8.19 -2.48 5.11
CA ALA A 28 -7.89 -1.07 5.30
C ALA A 28 -9.10 -0.21 4.90
N TRP A 29 -9.29 0.90 5.62
CA TRP A 29 -10.23 1.94 5.27
C TRP A 29 -9.49 3.20 4.86
N THR A 30 -9.88 3.81 3.74
CA THR A 30 -9.24 5.03 3.26
C THR A 30 -9.87 6.26 3.91
N LEU A 31 -9.05 7.09 4.55
CA LEU A 31 -9.40 8.42 5.02
C LEU A 31 -9.02 9.41 3.92
N ALA A 32 -9.99 10.13 3.37
CA ALA A 32 -9.79 10.92 2.16
C ALA A 32 -10.62 12.22 2.13
N SER A 33 -11.16 12.68 3.27
CA SER A 33 -11.90 13.93 3.31
C SER A 33 -11.00 15.15 3.12
N GLY A 34 -9.71 14.99 3.47
CA GLY A 34 -8.74 16.09 3.46
C GLY A 34 -8.86 17.02 4.66
N ASP A 35 -9.77 16.76 5.59
CA ASP A 35 -10.00 17.48 6.82
C ASP A 35 -9.72 16.58 8.02
N VAL A 36 -8.85 17.04 8.94
CA VAL A 36 -8.40 16.23 10.09
C VAL A 36 -9.55 15.82 10.98
N GLU A 37 -10.48 16.73 11.26
CA GLU A 37 -11.56 16.44 12.19
C GLU A 37 -12.53 15.41 11.63
N ARG A 38 -12.89 15.56 10.35
CA ARG A 38 -13.77 14.62 9.64
C ARG A 38 -13.12 13.23 9.52
N ASP A 39 -11.84 13.17 9.15
CA ASP A 39 -11.11 11.92 9.03
C ASP A 39 -10.99 11.22 10.39
N LEU A 40 -10.76 11.94 11.48
CA LEU A 40 -10.74 11.39 12.84
C LEU A 40 -12.13 10.91 13.30
N GLN A 41 -13.20 11.68 13.03
CA GLN A 41 -14.56 11.25 13.33
C GLN A 41 -14.90 9.94 12.62
N GLU A 42 -14.56 9.83 11.33
CA GLU A 42 -14.77 8.61 10.55
C GLU A 42 -13.94 7.45 11.10
N ALA A 43 -12.66 7.64 11.37
CA ALA A 43 -11.79 6.61 11.91
C ALA A 43 -12.30 6.09 13.27
N HIS A 44 -12.67 6.97 14.19
CA HIS A 44 -13.23 6.59 15.48
C HIS A 44 -14.56 5.83 15.35
N LEU A 45 -15.42 6.22 14.42
CA LEU A 45 -16.65 5.48 14.12
C LEU A 45 -16.34 4.04 13.67
N ARG A 46 -15.37 3.85 12.73
CA ARG A 46 -14.96 2.54 12.24
C ARG A 46 -14.34 1.68 13.34
N LEU A 47 -13.53 2.27 14.22
CA LEU A 47 -12.95 1.59 15.38
C LEU A 47 -14.02 1.14 16.38
N THR A 48 -14.98 2.01 16.71
CA THR A 48 -16.09 1.69 17.63
C THR A 48 -16.95 0.56 17.09
N GLN A 49 -17.21 0.55 15.79
CA GLN A 49 -17.94 -0.50 15.10
C GLN A 49 -17.13 -1.81 14.97
N LYS A 50 -15.85 -1.83 15.37
CA LYS A 50 -14.90 -2.94 15.21
C LYS A 50 -14.76 -3.45 13.76
N ARG A 51 -15.00 -2.56 12.78
CA ARG A 51 -14.98 -2.91 11.35
C ARG A 51 -13.60 -2.77 10.72
N HIS A 52 -12.84 -1.75 11.13
CA HIS A 52 -11.51 -1.45 10.59
C HIS A 52 -10.57 -1.03 11.70
N ARG A 53 -9.31 -1.45 11.59
CA ARG A 53 -8.20 -1.03 12.45
C ARG A 53 -6.97 -0.60 11.66
N ILE A 54 -7.06 -0.63 10.33
CA ILE A 54 -6.02 -0.18 9.40
C ILE A 54 -6.62 0.97 8.61
N PHE A 55 -6.00 2.13 8.68
CA PHE A 55 -6.40 3.31 7.92
C PHE A 55 -5.32 3.70 6.93
N LYS A 56 -5.75 3.98 5.71
CA LYS A 56 -4.88 4.42 4.61
C LYS A 56 -5.19 5.88 4.30
N MET A 57 -4.16 6.72 4.24
CA MET A 57 -4.26 8.10 3.79
C MET A 57 -3.60 8.26 2.43
N LYS A 58 -4.24 9.01 1.53
CA LYS A 58 -3.63 9.44 0.27
C LYS A 58 -3.00 10.80 0.46
N ILE A 59 -1.72 10.90 0.08
CA ILE A 59 -0.91 12.11 0.18
C ILE A 59 -0.21 12.40 -1.15
N GLY A 60 0.48 13.53 -1.26
CA GLY A 60 1.19 13.93 -2.47
C GLY A 60 0.47 14.98 -3.31
N ALA A 61 -0.75 15.35 -2.95
CA ALA A 61 -1.50 16.43 -3.61
C ALA A 61 -1.20 17.82 -3.02
N ARG A 62 -0.65 17.88 -1.80
CA ARG A 62 -0.26 19.11 -1.09
C ARG A 62 1.26 19.26 -1.10
N ALA A 63 1.75 20.37 -0.55
CA ALA A 63 3.17 20.47 -0.26
C ALA A 63 3.59 19.37 0.74
N PRO A 64 4.74 18.73 0.58
CA PRO A 64 5.14 17.56 1.38
C PRO A 64 5.10 17.79 2.90
N GLN A 65 5.47 18.98 3.37
CA GLN A 65 5.39 19.36 4.79
C GLN A 65 3.95 19.41 5.29
N ASP A 66 2.99 19.82 4.46
CA ASP A 66 1.57 19.88 4.83
C ASP A 66 0.96 18.48 4.89
N ASP A 67 1.36 17.59 3.99
CA ASP A 67 1.00 16.17 4.03
C ASP A 67 1.51 15.52 5.31
N VAL A 68 2.78 15.74 5.67
CA VAL A 68 3.37 15.23 6.94
C VAL A 68 2.61 15.78 8.15
N ALA A 69 2.32 17.08 8.17
CA ALA A 69 1.58 17.69 9.27
C ALA A 69 0.16 17.10 9.41
N HIS A 70 -0.53 16.89 8.29
CA HIS A 70 -1.86 16.29 8.26
C HIS A 70 -1.84 14.85 8.78
N VAL A 71 -0.95 14.00 8.27
CA VAL A 71 -0.78 12.61 8.72
C VAL A 71 -0.44 12.55 10.21
N SER A 72 0.47 13.43 10.69
CA SER A 72 0.86 13.49 12.11
C SER A 72 -0.30 13.88 13.03
N GLN A 73 -1.22 14.73 12.58
CA GLN A 73 -2.41 15.09 13.35
C GLN A 73 -3.37 13.89 13.44
N ILE A 74 -3.60 13.17 12.35
CA ILE A 74 -4.42 11.94 12.34
C ILE A 74 -3.79 10.88 13.26
N ALA A 75 -2.48 10.63 13.14
CA ALA A 75 -1.77 9.65 13.96
C ALA A 75 -1.91 9.93 15.46
N ARG A 76 -1.73 11.20 15.86
CA ARG A 76 -1.94 11.64 17.26
C ARG A 76 -3.38 11.43 17.72
N GLY A 77 -4.36 11.77 16.88
CA GLY A 77 -5.77 11.57 17.21
C GLY A 77 -6.18 10.10 17.36
N LEU A 78 -5.52 9.19 16.66
CA LEU A 78 -5.75 7.74 16.78
C LEU A 78 -5.08 7.12 18.01
N GLN A 79 -4.11 7.77 18.64
CA GLN A 79 -3.49 7.36 19.90
C GLN A 79 -2.98 5.90 19.91
N GLY A 80 -2.43 5.42 18.81
CA GLY A 80 -1.96 4.04 18.69
C GLY A 80 -3.06 2.96 18.64
N LYS A 81 -4.33 3.34 18.57
CA LYS A 81 -5.46 2.39 18.50
C LYS A 81 -5.64 1.75 17.12
N ALA A 82 -4.91 2.23 16.12
CA ALA A 82 -5.00 1.79 14.74
C ALA A 82 -3.64 1.79 14.06
N THR A 83 -3.51 0.98 13.00
CA THR A 83 -2.38 1.01 12.08
C THR A 83 -2.64 2.09 11.03
N LEU A 84 -1.65 2.94 10.78
CA LEU A 84 -1.72 3.99 9.77
C LEU A 84 -0.77 3.69 8.62
N THR A 85 -1.27 3.77 7.39
CA THR A 85 -0.52 3.61 6.16
C THR A 85 -0.71 4.83 5.26
N VAL A 86 0.25 5.13 4.40
CA VAL A 86 0.13 6.22 3.44
C VAL A 86 0.37 5.74 2.02
N ASP A 87 -0.30 6.35 1.06
CA ASP A 87 -0.11 6.15 -0.37
C ASP A 87 0.25 7.51 -1.00
N VAL A 88 1.45 7.59 -1.52
CA VAL A 88 1.99 8.82 -2.10
C VAL A 88 1.67 8.91 -3.60
N ASN A 89 1.23 7.82 -4.20
CA ASN A 89 0.85 7.72 -5.62
C ASN A 89 1.88 8.35 -6.56
N GLN A 90 3.18 8.06 -6.37
CA GLN A 90 4.29 8.51 -7.20
C GLN A 90 4.60 10.02 -7.10
N ALA A 91 3.98 10.76 -6.18
CA ALA A 91 4.00 12.23 -6.20
C ALA A 91 5.35 12.85 -5.82
N TRP A 92 6.22 12.13 -5.10
CA TRP A 92 7.46 12.69 -4.61
C TRP A 92 8.66 12.27 -5.47
N ASP A 93 9.65 13.15 -5.59
CA ASP A 93 10.97 12.77 -6.06
C ASP A 93 11.79 12.11 -4.93
N GLY A 94 12.93 11.49 -5.28
CA GLY A 94 13.75 10.76 -4.31
C GLY A 94 14.31 11.66 -3.19
N ASN A 95 14.56 12.96 -3.43
CA ASN A 95 15.06 13.88 -2.40
C ASN A 95 13.94 14.26 -1.43
N THR A 96 12.76 14.56 -1.95
CA THR A 96 11.55 14.84 -1.18
C THR A 96 11.19 13.64 -0.30
N ALA A 97 11.17 12.44 -0.88
CA ALA A 97 10.89 11.22 -0.15
C ALA A 97 11.90 10.99 0.99
N ARG A 98 13.20 11.08 0.74
CA ARG A 98 14.24 10.92 1.79
C ARG A 98 14.09 11.91 2.94
N ARG A 99 13.63 13.12 2.66
CA ARG A 99 13.45 14.18 3.67
C ARG A 99 12.22 13.98 4.52
N HIS A 100 11.11 13.52 3.94
CA HIS A 100 9.81 13.54 4.60
C HIS A 100 9.31 12.17 5.07
N LEU A 101 9.76 11.05 4.48
CA LEU A 101 9.35 9.72 4.93
C LEU A 101 9.74 9.42 6.39
N PRO A 102 10.94 9.78 6.88
CA PRO A 102 11.26 9.58 8.29
C PRO A 102 10.29 10.27 9.25
N GLN A 103 9.81 11.46 8.90
CA GLN A 103 8.83 12.20 9.70
C GLN A 103 7.46 11.50 9.75
N LEU A 104 7.06 10.82 8.67
CA LEU A 104 5.85 9.98 8.66
C LEU A 104 6.02 8.74 9.55
N VAL A 105 7.21 8.13 9.55
CA VAL A 105 7.53 7.00 10.44
C VAL A 105 7.50 7.44 11.90
N GLU A 106 8.09 8.58 12.24
CA GLU A 106 8.04 9.16 13.59
C GLU A 106 6.59 9.44 14.03
N ALA A 107 5.71 9.79 13.09
CA ALA A 107 4.28 9.94 13.36
C ALA A 107 3.55 8.61 13.56
N GLY A 108 4.18 7.46 13.29
CA GLY A 108 3.60 6.13 13.48
C GLY A 108 3.06 5.46 12.22
N VAL A 109 3.42 5.96 11.03
CA VAL A 109 3.11 5.28 9.77
C VAL A 109 3.97 4.03 9.64
N THR A 110 3.35 2.89 9.32
CA THR A 110 4.03 1.57 9.27
C THR A 110 4.20 1.03 7.86
N LEU A 111 3.52 1.61 6.87
CA LEU A 111 3.63 1.21 5.47
C LEU A 111 3.43 2.41 4.55
N ILE A 112 4.32 2.55 3.58
CA ILE A 112 4.36 3.65 2.62
C ILE A 112 4.28 3.06 1.22
N GLU A 113 3.17 3.34 0.52
CA GLU A 113 2.89 2.86 -0.82
C GLU A 113 3.38 3.88 -1.85
N GLN A 114 4.14 3.40 -2.84
CA GLN A 114 4.63 4.07 -4.03
C GLN A 114 5.07 5.54 -3.81
N PRO A 115 6.13 5.77 -3.01
CA PRO A 115 6.55 7.14 -2.68
C PRO A 115 7.08 7.93 -3.86
N VAL A 116 7.71 7.25 -4.84
CA VAL A 116 8.38 7.86 -6.01
C VAL A 116 7.79 7.34 -7.31
N ALA A 117 8.08 8.04 -8.41
CA ALA A 117 7.65 7.66 -9.75
C ALA A 117 8.00 6.20 -10.08
N GLN A 118 7.11 5.50 -10.77
CA GLN A 118 7.22 4.05 -11.09
C GLN A 118 8.51 3.67 -11.82
N TRP A 119 9.05 4.57 -12.63
CA TRP A 119 10.30 4.36 -13.36
C TRP A 119 11.55 4.55 -12.50
N ASN A 120 11.43 5.17 -11.33
CA ASN A 120 12.59 5.50 -10.46
C ASN A 120 12.86 4.38 -9.46
N VAL A 121 13.17 3.20 -9.98
CA VAL A 121 13.47 2.00 -9.18
C VAL A 121 14.68 2.20 -8.26
N GLU A 122 15.67 2.99 -8.69
CA GLU A 122 16.87 3.25 -7.89
C GLU A 122 16.52 4.05 -6.62
N ALA A 123 15.67 5.08 -6.73
CA ALA A 123 15.20 5.79 -5.54
C ALA A 123 14.36 4.88 -4.63
N LEU A 124 13.49 4.05 -5.20
CA LEU A 124 12.69 3.10 -4.43
C LEU A 124 13.59 2.11 -3.66
N LYS A 125 14.60 1.53 -4.32
CA LYS A 125 15.61 0.66 -3.72
C LYS A 125 16.37 1.35 -2.57
N HIS A 126 16.81 2.59 -2.79
CA HIS A 126 17.48 3.35 -1.76
C HIS A 126 16.59 3.58 -0.53
N LEU A 127 15.33 3.99 -0.74
CA LEU A 127 14.36 4.18 0.34
C LEU A 127 14.10 2.86 1.10
N THR A 128 13.95 1.75 0.38
CA THR A 128 13.76 0.42 0.97
C THR A 128 14.95 0.01 1.85
N ALA A 129 16.16 0.34 1.44
CA ALA A 129 17.38 -0.02 2.16
C ALA A 129 17.69 0.89 3.36
N THR A 130 17.17 2.13 3.38
CA THR A 130 17.60 3.15 4.36
C THR A 130 16.50 3.64 5.28
N LEU A 131 15.24 3.38 4.99
CA LEU A 131 14.12 3.79 5.83
C LEU A 131 13.82 2.71 6.87
N ASP A 132 14.14 2.99 8.12
CA ASP A 132 13.78 2.13 9.25
C ASP A 132 12.36 2.46 9.76
N GLY A 133 11.69 1.47 10.34
CA GLY A 133 10.42 1.64 11.05
C GLY A 133 9.16 1.57 10.19
N ALA A 134 9.26 1.56 8.86
CA ALA A 134 8.12 1.34 7.97
C ALA A 134 8.50 0.48 6.76
N LEU A 135 7.51 -0.22 6.21
CA LEU A 135 7.65 -0.99 4.99
C LEU A 135 7.40 -0.11 3.76
N ILE A 136 8.20 -0.28 2.73
CA ILE A 136 7.97 0.31 1.40
C ILE A 136 7.20 -0.68 0.55
N MET A 137 6.09 -0.23 -0.04
CA MET A 137 5.25 -1.03 -0.94
C MET A 137 5.32 -0.47 -2.36
N ALA A 138 5.62 -1.34 -3.33
CA ALA A 138 5.52 -1.04 -4.75
C ALA A 138 4.07 -1.28 -5.23
N ASP A 139 3.49 -0.29 -5.91
CA ASP A 139 2.20 -0.40 -6.60
C ASP A 139 2.41 -0.22 -8.10
N GLU A 140 2.52 0.98 -8.60
CA GLU A 140 2.62 1.24 -10.03
C GLU A 140 3.91 0.70 -10.65
N THR A 141 4.96 0.50 -9.85
CA THR A 141 6.22 -0.11 -10.31
C THR A 141 6.08 -1.60 -10.58
N VAL A 142 5.11 -2.31 -9.98
CA VAL A 142 4.92 -3.75 -10.15
C VAL A 142 3.66 -4.07 -10.97
N CYS A 143 3.78 -4.17 -12.28
CA CYS A 143 2.69 -4.49 -13.21
C CYS A 143 2.76 -5.92 -13.73
N THR A 144 3.95 -6.44 -13.98
CA THR A 144 4.19 -7.74 -14.59
C THR A 144 5.00 -8.68 -13.67
N PRO A 145 5.00 -10.00 -13.93
CA PRO A 145 5.91 -10.92 -13.23
C PRO A 145 7.40 -10.55 -13.40
N GLN A 146 7.77 -9.96 -14.53
CA GLN A 146 9.13 -9.50 -14.81
C GLN A 146 9.51 -8.32 -13.91
N ASP A 147 8.58 -7.37 -13.72
CA ASP A 147 8.78 -6.26 -12.77
C ASP A 147 8.94 -6.79 -11.34
N ALA A 148 8.10 -7.75 -10.93
CA ALA A 148 8.19 -8.38 -9.63
C ALA A 148 9.57 -9.06 -9.42
N MET A 149 10.05 -9.83 -10.40
CA MET A 149 11.37 -10.47 -10.35
C MET A 149 12.51 -9.43 -10.27
N MET A 150 12.41 -8.35 -11.03
CA MET A 150 13.37 -7.25 -11.00
C MET A 150 13.39 -6.59 -9.61
N LEU A 151 12.22 -6.20 -9.08
CA LEU A 151 12.10 -5.58 -7.76
C LEU A 151 12.61 -6.48 -6.63
N ALA A 152 12.32 -7.79 -6.69
CA ALA A 152 12.83 -8.78 -5.73
C ALA A 152 14.35 -8.91 -5.80
N ARG A 153 14.91 -9.05 -7.00
CA ARG A 153 16.38 -9.13 -7.21
C ARG A 153 17.09 -7.89 -6.68
N GLU A 154 16.56 -6.71 -6.99
CA GLU A 154 17.13 -5.42 -6.57
C GLU A 154 16.81 -5.08 -5.10
N LYS A 155 15.96 -5.85 -4.42
CA LYS A 155 15.44 -5.55 -3.08
C LYS A 155 14.83 -4.14 -3.00
N ALA A 156 14.08 -3.76 -4.04
CA ALA A 156 13.60 -2.40 -4.22
C ALA A 156 12.25 -2.12 -3.55
N SER A 157 11.64 -3.11 -2.91
CA SER A 157 10.46 -2.93 -2.05
C SER A 157 10.31 -4.09 -1.07
N HIS A 158 9.61 -3.88 0.03
CA HIS A 158 9.29 -4.91 1.01
C HIS A 158 7.97 -5.62 0.68
N VAL A 159 7.05 -4.93 0.00
CA VAL A 159 5.68 -5.39 -0.24
C VAL A 159 5.26 -5.06 -1.67
N PHE A 160 4.47 -5.92 -2.29
CA PHE A 160 3.83 -5.67 -3.58
C PHE A 160 2.32 -5.45 -3.41
N SER A 161 1.81 -4.38 -3.99
CA SER A 161 0.37 -4.13 -4.12
C SER A 161 -0.18 -4.93 -5.30
N LEU A 162 -1.03 -5.92 -5.03
CA LEU A 162 -1.59 -6.79 -6.06
C LEU A 162 -2.98 -6.30 -6.49
N LYS A 163 -3.15 -6.05 -7.79
CA LYS A 163 -4.42 -5.61 -8.39
C LYS A 163 -4.70 -6.41 -9.65
N VAL A 164 -5.76 -7.19 -9.67
CA VAL A 164 -6.11 -8.07 -10.80
C VAL A 164 -6.17 -7.32 -12.14
N ALA A 165 -6.75 -6.12 -12.13
CA ALA A 165 -6.82 -5.27 -13.31
C ALA A 165 -5.44 -4.82 -13.81
N LYS A 166 -4.57 -4.37 -12.89
CA LYS A 166 -3.21 -3.89 -13.19
C LYS A 166 -2.35 -5.00 -13.81
N HIS A 167 -2.43 -6.21 -13.28
CA HIS A 167 -1.62 -7.34 -13.75
C HIS A 167 -2.21 -8.03 -14.99
N GLY A 168 -3.39 -7.64 -15.47
CA GLY A 168 -4.03 -8.21 -16.65
C GLY A 168 -4.69 -9.58 -16.41
N GLY A 169 -5.31 -9.78 -15.24
CA GLY A 169 -6.12 -10.94 -14.90
C GLY A 169 -5.55 -11.81 -13.79
N LEU A 170 -6.37 -12.75 -13.30
CA LEU A 170 -6.09 -13.60 -12.14
C LEU A 170 -4.80 -14.42 -12.26
N ILE A 171 -4.57 -15.06 -13.41
CA ILE A 171 -3.39 -15.91 -13.63
C ILE A 171 -2.09 -15.09 -13.55
N ARG A 172 -2.06 -13.90 -14.15
CA ARG A 172 -0.88 -13.03 -14.08
C ARG A 172 -0.66 -12.50 -12.68
N THR A 173 -1.74 -12.11 -11.98
CA THR A 173 -1.66 -11.68 -10.57
C THR A 173 -1.07 -12.77 -9.68
N ARG A 174 -1.51 -14.04 -9.87
CA ARG A 174 -0.93 -15.19 -9.15
C ARG A 174 0.57 -15.35 -9.40
N LYS A 175 1.02 -15.13 -10.66
CA LYS A 175 2.47 -15.18 -10.98
C LYS A 175 3.26 -14.08 -10.28
N VAL A 176 2.69 -12.87 -10.17
CA VAL A 176 3.31 -11.78 -9.40
C VAL A 176 3.34 -12.13 -7.91
N ALA A 177 2.24 -12.67 -7.35
CA ALA A 177 2.18 -13.10 -5.96
C ALA A 177 3.23 -14.17 -5.63
N ALA A 178 3.42 -15.17 -6.52
CA ALA A 178 4.40 -16.23 -6.33
C ALA A 178 5.87 -15.74 -6.32
N VAL A 179 6.16 -14.56 -6.84
CA VAL A 179 7.49 -13.93 -6.71
C VAL A 179 7.66 -13.27 -5.35
N ALA A 180 6.55 -12.84 -4.72
CA ALA A 180 6.56 -12.19 -3.42
C ALA A 180 6.65 -13.18 -2.23
N GLU A 181 6.30 -14.46 -2.47
CA GLU A 181 6.41 -15.58 -1.52
C GLU A 181 7.86 -16.07 -1.38
#